data_0a663f08e2b93875b4e73c5c4743646d
#
_entry.id   0a663f08e2b93875b4e73c5c4743646d
#
_cell.length_a   1.000
_cell.length_b   1.000
_cell.length_c   1.000
_cell.angle_alpha   90.00
_cell.angle_beta   90.00
_cell.angle_gamma   90.00
#
_symmetry.space_group_name_H-M   'P 1'
#
loop_
_entity.id
_entity.type
_entity.pdbx_description
1 polymer ?
#
loop_
_entity_poly.entity_id
_entity_poly.type
_entity_poly.pdbx_seq_one_letter_code
_entity_poly.pdbx_strand_id
1 'polypeptide(L)'
;MKLFTIGHSNHTIEGFISLLQQHEVTALADVRSYPYSRFLPHFKRKELKEALSRERIHYVFLGQELGARPNNPECYVNGKAVYDKIAATETFHEGIQKVLKGLEKHRIALMCAEQDPLICHRAILVCQHLRDSNLQINHILKNGDIESHFDLEDRMLKKHGFRVKGQPIQLSLFDNELSNLLTGDACLEKAYKLQGDEIAYVEKRTDDHEQSNQSFHNRVYSKERSKIL
;
A
#
# COMPACT_ATOMS: atom_id res chain seq x y z
N MET A 1 5.58 -3.91 21.03
CA MET A 1 6.39 -4.44 19.90
C MET A 1 6.50 -3.38 18.80
N LYS A 2 7.52 -3.45 17.92
CA LYS A 2 7.68 -2.51 16.81
C LYS A 2 7.45 -3.21 15.47
N LEU A 3 6.61 -2.62 14.62
CA LEU A 3 6.41 -3.02 13.23
C LEU A 3 6.95 -1.91 12.33
N PHE A 4 7.71 -2.27 11.30
CA PHE A 4 8.14 -1.33 10.28
C PHE A 4 7.37 -1.53 8.98
N THR A 5 7.34 -0.52 8.14
CA THR A 5 6.92 -0.64 6.75
C THR A 5 7.89 0.09 5.83
N ILE A 6 8.02 -0.37 4.60
CA ILE A 6 8.92 0.22 3.61
C ILE A 6 8.32 0.11 2.20
N GLY A 7 8.54 1.13 1.37
CA GLY A 7 8.26 1.06 -0.06
C GLY A 7 9.52 0.80 -0.85
N HIS A 8 9.55 -0.24 -1.70
CA HIS A 8 10.76 -0.49 -2.48
C HIS A 8 11.00 0.60 -3.54
N SER A 9 9.95 1.28 -4.03
CA SER A 9 10.02 2.39 -4.98
C SER A 9 11.04 2.10 -6.11
N ASN A 10 11.99 3.01 -6.32
CA ASN A 10 13.09 2.89 -7.29
C ASN A 10 14.47 2.75 -6.62
N HIS A 11 14.53 2.16 -5.43
CA HIS A 11 15.79 1.86 -4.78
C HIS A 11 16.61 0.84 -5.58
N THR A 12 17.95 0.91 -5.47
CA THR A 12 18.79 -0.24 -5.77
C THR A 12 18.59 -1.29 -4.68
N ILE A 13 18.96 -2.54 -4.96
CA ILE A 13 18.78 -3.61 -3.97
C ILE A 13 19.68 -3.39 -2.75
N GLU A 14 20.88 -2.86 -2.94
CA GLU A 14 21.84 -2.55 -1.88
C GLU A 14 21.30 -1.41 -0.99
N GLY A 15 20.80 -0.32 -1.60
CA GLY A 15 20.19 0.78 -0.87
C GLY A 15 18.97 0.37 -0.07
N PHE A 16 18.12 -0.50 -0.66
CA PHE A 16 16.95 -1.04 0.02
C PHE A 16 17.33 -1.90 1.24
N ILE A 17 18.30 -2.81 1.07
CA ILE A 17 18.78 -3.66 2.16
C ILE A 17 19.45 -2.82 3.25
N SER A 18 20.24 -1.82 2.90
CA SER A 18 20.85 -0.90 3.87
C SER A 18 19.80 -0.21 4.75
N LEU A 19 18.67 0.22 4.17
CA LEU A 19 17.55 0.79 4.94
C LEU A 19 16.94 -0.23 5.92
N LEU A 20 16.79 -1.48 5.52
CA LEU A 20 16.30 -2.53 6.42
C LEU A 20 17.28 -2.79 7.58
N GLN A 21 18.57 -2.84 7.28
CA GLN A 21 19.65 -3.04 8.27
C GLN A 21 19.78 -1.87 9.24
N GLN A 22 19.63 -0.63 8.76
CA GLN A 22 19.63 0.59 9.59
C GLN A 22 18.59 0.52 10.70
N HIS A 23 17.45 -0.13 10.43
CA HIS A 23 16.38 -0.31 11.41
C HIS A 23 16.34 -1.71 12.02
N GLU A 24 17.43 -2.47 11.86
CA GLU A 24 17.59 -3.82 12.43
C GLU A 24 16.45 -4.79 12.04
N VAL A 25 15.89 -4.64 10.84
CA VAL A 25 14.84 -5.52 10.34
C VAL A 25 15.42 -6.91 10.09
N THR A 26 14.77 -7.93 10.66
CA THR A 26 15.20 -9.34 10.53
C THR A 26 14.28 -10.16 9.62
N ALA A 27 13.08 -9.63 9.30
CA ALA A 27 12.16 -10.27 8.37
C ALA A 27 11.43 -9.24 7.52
N LEU A 28 11.30 -9.52 6.23
CA LEU A 28 10.52 -8.75 5.27
C LEU A 28 9.26 -9.51 4.90
N ALA A 29 8.10 -8.91 5.17
CA ALA A 29 6.79 -9.42 4.73
C ALA A 29 6.35 -8.67 3.47
N ASP A 30 6.40 -9.34 2.32
CA ASP A 30 5.99 -8.78 1.04
C ASP A 30 4.47 -8.86 0.90
N VAL A 31 3.79 -7.70 1.02
CA VAL A 31 2.33 -7.59 0.93
C VAL A 31 1.83 -7.17 -0.45
N ARG A 32 2.68 -7.15 -1.47
CA ARG A 32 2.28 -6.90 -2.85
C ARG A 32 1.44 -8.07 -3.38
N SER A 33 0.27 -7.81 -3.93
CA SER A 33 -0.54 -8.86 -4.58
C SER A 33 0.23 -9.58 -5.70
N TYR A 34 1.03 -8.83 -6.46
CA TYR A 34 1.86 -9.35 -7.55
C TYR A 34 3.32 -8.93 -7.33
N PRO A 35 4.18 -9.81 -6.78
CA PRO A 35 5.59 -9.52 -6.48
C PRO A 35 6.45 -9.62 -7.75
N TYR A 36 6.07 -8.85 -8.76
CA TYR A 36 6.72 -8.77 -10.04
C TYR A 36 6.98 -7.31 -10.41
N SER A 37 8.17 -7.01 -10.90
CA SER A 37 8.52 -5.70 -11.45
C SER A 37 9.20 -5.87 -12.80
N ARG A 38 8.65 -5.21 -13.83
CA ARG A 38 9.24 -5.20 -15.18
C ARG A 38 10.48 -4.30 -15.22
N PHE A 39 10.42 -3.17 -14.53
CA PHE A 39 11.46 -2.12 -14.57
C PHE A 39 12.55 -2.32 -13.51
N LEU A 40 12.23 -3.02 -12.43
CA LEU A 40 13.13 -3.27 -11.30
C LEU A 40 13.20 -4.78 -11.03
N PRO A 41 13.91 -5.53 -11.87
CA PRO A 41 13.91 -7.00 -11.81
C PRO A 41 14.44 -7.55 -10.48
N HIS A 42 15.31 -6.82 -9.78
CA HIS A 42 15.84 -7.18 -8.46
C HIS A 42 14.78 -7.19 -7.35
N PHE A 43 13.59 -6.57 -7.57
CA PHE A 43 12.43 -6.67 -6.68
C PHE A 43 11.42 -7.76 -7.09
N LYS A 44 11.72 -8.60 -8.08
CA LYS A 44 10.95 -9.82 -8.29
C LYS A 44 11.12 -10.75 -7.09
N ARG A 45 10.09 -11.56 -6.82
CA ARG A 45 10.01 -12.40 -5.62
C ARG A 45 11.26 -13.25 -5.39
N LYS A 46 11.75 -13.92 -6.44
CA LYS A 46 12.91 -14.83 -6.36
C LYS A 46 14.19 -14.06 -6.06
N GLU A 47 14.46 -13.05 -6.86
CA GLU A 47 15.67 -12.22 -6.79
C GLU A 47 15.77 -11.49 -5.44
N LEU A 48 14.64 -10.91 -5.00
CA LEU A 48 14.57 -10.23 -3.70
C LEU A 48 14.80 -11.21 -2.54
N LYS A 49 14.16 -12.39 -2.57
CA LYS A 49 14.36 -13.43 -1.55
C LYS A 49 15.82 -13.87 -1.45
N GLU A 50 16.49 -14.06 -2.59
CA GLU A 50 17.90 -14.45 -2.63
C GLU A 50 18.81 -13.33 -2.07
N ALA A 51 18.55 -12.06 -2.43
CA ALA A 51 19.32 -10.92 -1.93
C ALA A 51 19.19 -10.78 -0.41
N LEU A 52 17.96 -10.83 0.11
CA LEU A 52 17.69 -10.74 1.55
C LEU A 52 18.31 -11.92 2.34
N SER A 53 18.28 -13.11 1.77
CA SER A 53 18.86 -14.31 2.41
C SER A 53 20.37 -14.18 2.62
N ARG A 54 21.11 -13.55 1.70
CA ARG A 54 22.56 -13.27 1.85
C ARG A 54 22.85 -12.38 3.02
N GLU A 55 21.91 -11.48 3.34
CA GLU A 55 22.00 -10.53 4.46
C GLU A 55 21.27 -11.02 5.71
N ARG A 56 20.90 -12.31 5.77
CA ARG A 56 20.22 -12.95 6.90
C ARG A 56 18.87 -12.33 7.27
N ILE A 57 18.19 -11.71 6.29
CA ILE A 57 16.83 -11.19 6.43
C ILE A 57 15.86 -12.22 5.88
N HIS A 58 14.91 -12.67 6.69
CA HIS A 58 13.90 -13.62 6.28
C HIS A 58 12.90 -12.95 5.32
N TYR A 59 12.57 -13.65 4.22
CA TYR A 59 11.52 -13.19 3.30
C TYR A 59 10.27 -14.04 3.44
N VAL A 60 9.13 -13.39 3.66
CA VAL A 60 7.80 -14.03 3.69
C VAL A 60 6.90 -13.33 2.69
N PHE A 61 6.20 -14.11 1.85
CA PHE A 61 5.20 -13.57 0.93
C PHE A 61 3.82 -13.66 1.58
N LEU A 62 3.18 -12.51 1.79
CA LEU A 62 1.84 -12.36 2.33
C LEU A 62 0.90 -11.61 1.37
N GLY A 63 1.25 -11.56 0.09
CA GLY A 63 0.45 -10.82 -0.90
C GLY A 63 -0.89 -11.49 -1.25
N GLN A 64 -1.05 -12.77 -0.95
CA GLN A 64 -2.34 -13.46 -1.08
C GLN A 64 -3.30 -13.05 0.03
N GLU A 65 -2.77 -12.90 1.26
CA GLU A 65 -3.52 -12.56 2.44
C GLU A 65 -3.74 -11.04 2.57
N LEU A 66 -2.69 -10.26 2.38
CA LEU A 66 -2.66 -8.83 2.70
C LEU A 66 -2.58 -7.91 1.48
N GLY A 67 -2.61 -8.47 0.27
CA GLY A 67 -2.56 -7.69 -0.97
C GLY A 67 -3.87 -6.96 -1.27
N ALA A 68 -3.78 -5.77 -1.88
CA ALA A 68 -4.94 -4.95 -2.22
C ALA A 68 -5.69 -5.39 -3.50
N ARG A 69 -5.33 -6.53 -4.08
CA ARG A 69 -5.96 -7.08 -5.29
C ARG A 69 -6.27 -8.57 -5.08
N PRO A 70 -7.21 -8.89 -4.17
CA PRO A 70 -7.59 -10.28 -3.91
C PRO A 70 -8.29 -10.89 -5.13
N ASN A 71 -8.18 -12.21 -5.27
CA ASN A 71 -8.89 -12.94 -6.33
C ASN A 71 -10.40 -13.12 -6.04
N ASN A 72 -10.86 -12.76 -4.83
CA ASN A 72 -12.27 -12.84 -4.46
C ASN A 72 -13.08 -11.70 -5.09
N PRO A 73 -14.02 -11.98 -6.02
CA PRO A 73 -14.84 -10.95 -6.69
C PRO A 73 -15.72 -10.15 -5.72
N GLU A 74 -16.08 -10.73 -4.56
CA GLU A 74 -16.90 -10.05 -3.54
C GLU A 74 -16.19 -8.84 -2.94
N CYS A 75 -14.85 -8.80 -3.02
CA CYS A 75 -14.06 -7.66 -2.58
C CYS A 75 -14.14 -6.45 -3.51
N TYR A 76 -14.87 -6.56 -4.63
CA TYR A 76 -14.97 -5.50 -5.63
C TYR A 76 -16.39 -4.95 -5.75
N VAL A 77 -16.49 -3.66 -6.07
CA VAL A 77 -17.74 -2.99 -6.46
C VAL A 77 -17.45 -2.20 -7.74
N ASN A 78 -18.17 -2.50 -8.81
CA ASN A 78 -17.96 -1.90 -10.13
C ASN A 78 -16.50 -1.97 -10.62
N GLY A 79 -15.82 -3.10 -10.36
CA GLY A 79 -14.42 -3.32 -10.74
C GLY A 79 -13.40 -2.61 -9.83
N LYS A 80 -13.84 -1.89 -8.79
CA LYS A 80 -12.96 -1.24 -7.81
C LYS A 80 -12.86 -2.09 -6.55
N ALA A 81 -11.66 -2.34 -6.08
CA ALA A 81 -11.42 -3.02 -4.81
C ALA A 81 -11.92 -2.16 -3.63
N VAL A 82 -12.60 -2.78 -2.67
CA VAL A 82 -13.15 -2.11 -1.48
C VAL A 82 -12.42 -2.64 -0.25
N TYR A 83 -11.68 -1.78 0.43
CA TYR A 83 -10.81 -2.18 1.53
C TYR A 83 -11.57 -2.77 2.71
N ASP A 84 -12.75 -2.25 3.04
CA ASP A 84 -13.61 -2.81 4.10
C ASP A 84 -14.02 -4.26 3.79
N LYS A 85 -14.29 -4.57 2.51
CA LYS A 85 -14.63 -5.93 2.08
C LYS A 85 -13.42 -6.86 2.09
N ILE A 86 -12.24 -6.36 1.73
CA ILE A 86 -10.98 -7.12 1.83
C ILE A 86 -10.70 -7.45 3.29
N ALA A 87 -10.79 -6.45 4.16
CA ALA A 87 -10.54 -6.60 5.59
C ALA A 87 -11.50 -7.58 6.27
N ALA A 88 -12.75 -7.69 5.78
CA ALA A 88 -13.74 -8.62 6.31
C ALA A 88 -13.50 -10.10 5.91
N THR A 89 -12.53 -10.41 5.05
CA THR A 89 -12.24 -11.77 4.62
C THR A 89 -11.44 -12.55 5.67
N GLU A 90 -11.71 -13.85 5.80
CA GLU A 90 -10.93 -14.77 6.64
C GLU A 90 -9.45 -14.77 6.24
N THR A 91 -9.16 -14.76 4.93
CA THR A 91 -7.80 -14.71 4.39
C THR A 91 -7.03 -13.49 4.90
N PHE A 92 -7.68 -12.31 4.95
CA PHE A 92 -7.04 -11.11 5.48
C PHE A 92 -6.76 -11.24 6.98
N HIS A 93 -7.71 -11.75 7.76
CA HIS A 93 -7.52 -12.01 9.19
C HIS A 93 -6.37 -12.99 9.44
N GLU A 94 -6.26 -14.08 8.67
CA GLU A 94 -5.11 -14.99 8.75
C GLU A 94 -3.79 -14.26 8.47
N GLY A 95 -3.75 -13.35 7.49
CA GLY A 95 -2.58 -12.53 7.18
C GLY A 95 -2.16 -11.65 8.35
N ILE A 96 -3.12 -10.97 8.98
CA ILE A 96 -2.89 -10.17 10.20
C ILE A 96 -2.31 -11.04 11.32
N GLN A 97 -2.89 -12.21 11.58
CA GLN A 97 -2.41 -13.13 12.61
C GLN A 97 -0.98 -13.64 12.32
N LYS A 98 -0.64 -13.90 11.05
CA LYS A 98 0.72 -14.27 10.64
C LYS A 98 1.74 -13.18 10.96
N VAL A 99 1.38 -11.90 10.72
CA VAL A 99 2.22 -10.75 11.07
C VAL A 99 2.42 -10.65 12.57
N LEU A 100 1.34 -10.71 13.37
CA LEU A 100 1.38 -10.61 14.83
C LEU A 100 2.25 -11.73 15.44
N LYS A 101 2.04 -12.97 15.02
CA LYS A 101 2.85 -14.12 15.46
C LYS A 101 4.32 -14.00 15.03
N GLY A 102 4.56 -13.45 13.86
CA GLY A 102 5.92 -13.20 13.37
C GLY A 102 6.67 -12.17 14.20
N LEU A 103 5.97 -11.14 14.70
CA LEU A 103 6.54 -10.07 15.54
C LEU A 103 7.05 -10.56 16.92
N GLU A 104 6.60 -11.73 17.38
CA GLU A 104 7.11 -12.36 18.61
C GLU A 104 8.58 -12.77 18.47
N LYS A 105 9.05 -13.06 17.25
CA LYS A 105 10.37 -13.62 16.96
C LYS A 105 11.25 -12.72 16.08
N HIS A 106 10.62 -11.81 15.33
CA HIS A 106 11.30 -11.02 14.29
C HIS A 106 10.95 -9.54 14.39
N ARG A 107 11.89 -8.70 14.02
CA ARG A 107 11.62 -7.30 13.69
C ARG A 107 11.19 -7.23 12.24
N ILE A 108 9.89 -7.07 12.03
CA ILE A 108 9.27 -7.18 10.70
C ILE A 108 9.15 -5.82 10.03
N ALA A 109 9.42 -5.77 8.71
CA ALA A 109 8.98 -4.69 7.83
C ALA A 109 7.96 -5.23 6.80
N LEU A 110 6.78 -4.59 6.71
CA LEU A 110 5.85 -4.81 5.60
C LEU A 110 6.35 -4.07 4.37
N MET A 111 6.48 -4.74 3.23
CA MET A 111 6.99 -4.15 2.00
C MET A 111 5.93 -4.07 0.91
N CYS A 112 5.82 -2.90 0.27
CA CYS A 112 5.07 -2.70 -0.96
C CYS A 112 5.87 -1.91 -2.00
N ALA A 113 5.25 -1.55 -3.12
CA ALA A 113 5.92 -0.85 -4.21
C ALA A 113 5.99 0.67 -4.00
N GLU A 114 4.93 1.28 -3.51
CA GLU A 114 4.77 2.73 -3.37
C GLU A 114 5.74 3.31 -2.34
N GLN A 115 6.35 4.45 -2.67
CA GLN A 115 7.29 5.13 -1.78
C GLN A 115 6.57 5.70 -0.54
N ASP A 116 5.57 6.55 -0.78
CA ASP A 116 4.80 7.19 0.29
C ASP A 116 3.81 6.20 0.91
N PRO A 117 3.86 5.95 2.23
CA PRO A 117 2.89 5.08 2.89
C PRO A 117 1.45 5.58 2.79
N LEU A 118 1.21 6.89 2.67
CA LEU A 118 -0.14 7.46 2.57
C LEU A 118 -0.88 7.03 1.30
N ILE A 119 -0.16 6.76 0.21
CA ILE A 119 -0.75 6.30 -1.05
C ILE A 119 -0.60 4.79 -1.26
N CYS A 120 -0.45 4.04 -0.17
CA CYS A 120 -0.17 2.61 -0.22
C CYS A 120 -1.06 1.80 0.71
N HIS A 121 -1.58 0.68 0.19
CA HIS A 121 -2.42 -0.22 0.98
C HIS A 121 -1.71 -0.83 2.21
N ARG A 122 -0.36 -0.92 2.21
CA ARG A 122 0.38 -1.40 3.39
C ARG A 122 0.08 -0.57 4.64
N ALA A 123 -0.14 0.75 4.47
CA ALA A 123 -0.51 1.63 5.57
C ALA A 123 -2.04 1.75 5.70
N ILE A 124 -2.74 2.05 4.62
CA ILE A 124 -4.17 2.44 4.63
C ILE A 124 -5.10 1.22 4.81
N LEU A 125 -4.67 0.02 4.44
CA LEU A 125 -5.42 -1.20 4.70
C LEU A 125 -4.78 -2.02 5.82
N VAL A 126 -3.49 -2.40 5.70
CA VAL A 126 -2.90 -3.39 6.61
C VAL A 126 -2.57 -2.77 7.97
N CYS A 127 -1.86 -1.64 8.02
CA CYS A 127 -1.50 -1.00 9.29
C CYS A 127 -2.72 -0.47 10.05
N GLN A 128 -3.77 -0.01 9.35
CA GLN A 128 -5.05 0.35 9.97
C GLN A 128 -5.59 -0.76 10.88
N HIS A 129 -5.53 -2.02 10.44
CA HIS A 129 -6.03 -3.17 11.20
C HIS A 129 -5.02 -3.74 12.22
N LEU A 130 -3.80 -3.20 12.26
CA LEU A 130 -2.78 -3.55 13.24
C LEU A 130 -2.63 -2.48 14.34
N ARG A 131 -3.23 -1.28 14.19
CA ARG A 131 -3.04 -0.15 15.10
C ARG A 131 -3.50 -0.45 16.54
N ASP A 132 -4.54 -1.25 16.71
CA ASP A 132 -5.12 -1.55 18.02
C ASP A 132 -4.39 -2.70 18.75
N SER A 133 -3.38 -3.29 18.12
CA SER A 133 -2.63 -4.44 18.65
C SER A 133 -1.49 -4.03 19.61
N ASN A 134 -1.50 -2.83 20.19
CA ASN A 134 -0.43 -2.27 21.04
C ASN A 134 0.96 -2.30 20.36
N LEU A 135 0.97 -2.01 19.04
CA LEU A 135 2.15 -1.95 18.20
C LEU A 135 2.58 -0.50 17.96
N GLN A 136 3.88 -0.25 18.06
CA GLN A 136 4.48 0.95 17.50
C GLN A 136 4.76 0.70 16.01
N ILE A 137 3.96 1.32 15.13
CA ILE A 137 4.10 1.19 13.68
C ILE A 137 4.91 2.38 13.15
N ASN A 138 5.97 2.08 12.39
CA ASN A 138 6.94 3.05 11.89
C ASN A 138 7.14 2.86 10.39
N HIS A 139 7.01 3.91 9.60
CA HIS A 139 7.22 3.89 8.15
C HIS A 139 8.63 4.36 7.83
N ILE A 140 9.46 3.46 7.27
CA ILE A 140 10.79 3.79 6.76
C ILE A 140 10.61 4.58 5.46
N LEU A 141 11.05 5.83 5.46
CA LEU A 141 10.99 6.72 4.32
C LEU A 141 12.18 6.47 3.37
N LYS A 142 12.15 7.11 2.19
CA LYS A 142 13.17 6.93 1.16
C LYS A 142 14.60 7.25 1.61
N ASN A 143 14.74 8.23 2.47
CA ASN A 143 16.02 8.71 3.02
C ASN A 143 16.47 7.97 4.29
N GLY A 144 15.66 6.99 4.75
CA GLY A 144 15.91 6.23 5.98
C GLY A 144 15.32 6.85 7.24
N ASP A 145 14.71 8.02 7.18
CA ASP A 145 13.97 8.59 8.31
C ASP A 145 12.72 7.76 8.64
N ILE A 146 12.18 7.99 9.81
CA ILE A 146 10.96 7.33 10.30
C ILE A 146 9.81 8.33 10.36
N GLU A 147 8.69 7.98 9.74
CA GLU A 147 7.38 8.58 10.00
C GLU A 147 6.59 7.62 10.90
N SER A 148 6.09 8.10 12.05
CA SER A 148 5.20 7.26 12.86
C SER A 148 3.84 7.10 12.18
N HIS A 149 3.13 6.01 12.49
CA HIS A 149 1.79 5.81 11.93
C HIS A 149 0.81 6.88 12.41
N PHE A 150 1.03 7.41 13.60
CA PHE A 150 0.28 8.55 14.15
C PHE A 150 0.49 9.83 13.30
N ASP A 151 1.75 10.15 12.93
CA ASP A 151 2.04 11.31 12.07
C ASP A 151 1.45 11.14 10.67
N LEU A 152 1.43 9.90 10.16
CA LEU A 152 0.75 9.56 8.91
C LEU A 152 -0.76 9.78 9.01
N GLU A 153 -1.40 9.34 10.10
CA GLU A 153 -2.83 9.57 10.36
C GLU A 153 -3.15 11.07 10.44
N ASP A 154 -2.32 11.85 11.11
CA ASP A 154 -2.45 13.32 11.14
C ASP A 154 -2.33 13.94 9.75
N ARG A 155 -1.40 13.47 8.94
CA ARG A 155 -1.21 13.90 7.55
C ARG A 155 -2.42 13.53 6.70
N MET A 156 -3.00 12.34 6.91
CA MET A 156 -4.20 11.86 6.23
C MET A 156 -5.44 12.70 6.61
N LEU A 157 -5.64 12.97 7.91
CA LEU A 157 -6.71 13.81 8.40
C LEU A 157 -6.66 15.21 7.77
N LYS A 158 -5.47 15.84 7.77
CA LYS A 158 -5.24 17.15 7.13
C LYS A 158 -5.57 17.12 5.64
N LYS A 159 -5.13 16.07 4.92
CA LYS A 159 -5.39 15.89 3.49
C LYS A 159 -6.89 15.88 3.18
N HIS A 160 -7.69 15.25 4.03
CA HIS A 160 -9.13 15.12 3.84
C HIS A 160 -9.95 16.19 4.55
N GLY A 161 -9.31 17.27 5.04
CA GLY A 161 -9.99 18.42 5.65
C GLY A 161 -10.54 18.15 7.05
N PHE A 162 -10.10 17.08 7.73
CA PHE A 162 -10.45 16.81 9.11
C PHE A 162 -9.51 17.52 10.08
N ARG A 163 -10.03 17.87 11.26
CA ARG A 163 -9.23 18.48 12.31
C ARG A 163 -8.35 17.44 13.03
N VAL A 164 -7.13 17.86 13.33
CA VAL A 164 -6.19 17.07 14.14
C VAL A 164 -6.38 17.44 15.62
N LYS A 165 -6.36 16.46 16.53
CA LYS A 165 -6.45 16.69 17.98
C LYS A 165 -5.36 17.68 18.43
N GLY A 166 -5.75 18.73 19.17
CA GLY A 166 -4.82 19.70 19.79
C GLY A 166 -4.55 20.98 19.01
N GLN A 167 -5.15 21.21 17.84
CA GLN A 167 -5.07 22.52 17.19
C GLN A 167 -6.11 23.49 17.74
N PRO A 168 -5.75 24.79 17.96
CA PRO A 168 -6.70 25.80 18.42
C PRO A 168 -7.84 25.97 17.42
N ILE A 169 -9.05 26.16 17.94
CA ILE A 169 -10.26 26.34 17.14
C ILE A 169 -10.19 27.73 16.47
N GLN A 170 -9.76 27.75 15.23
CA GLN A 170 -9.98 28.91 14.38
C GLN A 170 -11.34 28.72 13.70
N LEU A 171 -12.38 29.32 14.27
CA LEU A 171 -13.74 29.30 13.72
C LEU A 171 -13.74 30.02 12.37
N SER A 172 -13.74 29.26 11.28
CA SER A 172 -14.08 29.79 9.98
C SER A 172 -15.60 29.82 9.84
N LEU A 173 -16.14 30.96 9.44
CA LEU A 173 -17.57 31.17 9.21
C LEU A 173 -18.19 30.29 8.12
N PHE A 174 -17.36 29.47 7.44
CA PHE A 174 -17.74 28.58 6.34
C PHE A 174 -17.51 27.09 6.63
N ASP A 175 -17.17 26.70 7.87
CA ASP A 175 -17.05 25.32 8.26
C ASP A 175 -18.42 24.63 8.25
N ASN A 176 -18.61 23.65 7.37
CA ASN A 176 -19.80 22.82 7.33
C ASN A 176 -20.03 22.21 8.74
N GLU A 177 -21.21 22.44 9.31
CA GLU A 177 -21.63 22.00 10.66
C GLU A 177 -21.42 20.48 10.92
N LEU A 178 -21.35 19.66 9.87
CA LEU A 178 -21.17 18.21 9.97
C LEU A 178 -19.78 17.79 10.48
N SER A 179 -18.72 18.56 10.20
CA SER A 179 -17.35 18.25 10.66
C SER A 179 -17.14 18.49 12.16
N ASN A 180 -18.03 19.26 12.77
CA ASN A 180 -17.98 19.59 14.21
C ASN A 180 -18.65 18.54 15.11
N LEU A 181 -19.40 17.59 14.54
CA LEU A 181 -20.17 16.57 15.28
C LEU A 181 -19.46 15.21 15.39
N LEU A 182 -18.42 14.98 14.59
CA LEU A 182 -17.71 13.70 14.62
C LEU A 182 -16.67 13.69 15.75
N THR A 183 -16.63 12.60 16.51
CA THR A 183 -15.52 12.31 17.43
C THR A 183 -14.21 12.12 16.67
N GLY A 184 -13.07 12.28 17.32
CA GLY A 184 -11.76 12.09 16.68
C GLY A 184 -11.60 10.73 15.98
N ASP A 185 -12.19 9.68 16.55
CA ASP A 185 -12.12 8.32 15.99
C ASP A 185 -13.02 8.18 14.75
N ALA A 186 -14.23 8.75 14.76
CA ALA A 186 -15.11 8.76 13.58
C ALA A 186 -14.53 9.59 12.41
N CYS A 187 -13.80 10.67 12.70
CA CYS A 187 -13.06 11.41 11.67
C CYS A 187 -11.95 10.56 11.04
N LEU A 188 -11.24 9.81 11.87
CA LEU A 188 -10.15 8.95 11.43
C LEU A 188 -10.66 7.78 10.57
N GLU A 189 -11.72 7.10 10.98
CA GLU A 189 -12.37 6.06 10.17
C GLU A 189 -12.81 6.58 8.80
N LYS A 190 -13.44 7.77 8.79
CA LYS A 190 -13.86 8.42 7.54
C LYS A 190 -12.67 8.80 6.67
N ALA A 191 -11.57 9.27 7.25
CA ALA A 191 -10.35 9.60 6.52
C ALA A 191 -9.71 8.34 5.89
N TYR A 192 -9.64 7.23 6.62
CA TYR A 192 -9.18 5.94 6.08
C TYR A 192 -10.04 5.47 4.91
N LYS A 193 -11.37 5.59 5.03
CA LYS A 193 -12.28 5.23 3.95
C LYS A 193 -12.05 6.08 2.71
N LEU A 194 -11.98 7.41 2.85
CA LEU A 194 -11.72 8.32 1.74
C LEU A 194 -10.36 8.03 1.09
N GLN A 195 -9.32 7.84 1.90
CA GLN A 195 -7.98 7.54 1.41
C GLN A 195 -7.92 6.17 0.73
N GLY A 196 -8.57 5.15 1.31
CA GLY A 196 -8.70 3.84 0.71
C GLY A 196 -9.42 3.89 -0.64
N ASP A 197 -10.52 4.63 -0.72
CA ASP A 197 -11.27 4.84 -1.95
C ASP A 197 -10.46 5.55 -3.05
N GLU A 198 -9.58 6.48 -2.68
CA GLU A 198 -8.72 7.20 -3.62
C GLU A 198 -7.64 6.30 -4.22
N ILE A 199 -7.02 5.43 -3.42
CA ILE A 199 -5.87 4.61 -3.83
C ILE A 199 -6.22 3.18 -4.24
N ALA A 200 -7.48 2.77 -4.07
CA ALA A 200 -7.91 1.41 -4.34
C ALA A 200 -7.70 1.03 -5.81
N TYR A 201 -7.31 -0.22 -6.03
CA TYR A 201 -7.15 -0.78 -7.37
C TYR A 201 -8.48 -0.80 -8.12
N VAL A 202 -8.44 -0.40 -9.39
CA VAL A 202 -9.57 -0.50 -10.33
C VAL A 202 -9.17 -1.45 -11.45
N GLU A 203 -10.00 -2.45 -11.72
CA GLU A 203 -9.83 -3.37 -12.83
C GLU A 203 -9.97 -2.63 -14.16
N LYS A 204 -9.02 -2.85 -15.07
CA LYS A 204 -9.16 -2.33 -16.44
C LYS A 204 -10.26 -3.09 -17.15
N ARG A 205 -11.27 -2.37 -17.69
CA ARG A 205 -12.25 -2.99 -18.56
C ARG A 205 -11.56 -3.56 -19.81
N THR A 206 -11.94 -4.77 -20.19
CA THR A 206 -11.38 -5.47 -21.36
C THR A 206 -11.65 -4.75 -22.70
N ASP A 207 -12.59 -3.81 -22.73
CA ASP A 207 -12.95 -3.01 -23.92
C ASP A 207 -11.79 -2.12 -24.42
N ASP A 208 -10.84 -1.75 -23.57
CA ASP A 208 -9.67 -0.93 -23.98
C ASP A 208 -8.65 -1.72 -24.80
N HIS A 209 -8.65 -3.06 -24.75
CA HIS A 209 -7.73 -3.90 -25.53
C HIS A 209 -8.17 -4.08 -26.98
N GLU A 210 -9.47 -4.04 -27.29
CA GLU A 210 -9.94 -4.14 -28.68
C GLU A 210 -9.72 -2.83 -29.45
N GLN A 211 -9.89 -1.68 -28.82
CA GLN A 211 -9.63 -0.39 -29.46
C GLN A 211 -8.13 -0.12 -29.70
N SER A 212 -7.25 -0.55 -28.80
CA SER A 212 -5.80 -0.43 -29.01
C SER A 212 -5.28 -1.35 -30.11
N ASN A 213 -5.82 -2.56 -30.24
CA ASN A 213 -5.47 -3.50 -31.33
C ASN A 213 -6.03 -3.06 -32.67
N GLN A 214 -7.25 -2.51 -32.74
CA GLN A 214 -7.81 -1.96 -33.97
C GLN A 214 -7.05 -0.70 -34.42
N SER A 215 -6.63 0.18 -33.50
CA SER A 215 -5.83 1.35 -33.85
C SER A 215 -4.43 0.99 -34.34
N PHE A 216 -3.84 -0.09 -33.83
CA PHE A 216 -2.54 -0.61 -34.27
C PHE A 216 -2.64 -1.28 -35.64
N HIS A 217 -3.70 -2.06 -35.88
CA HIS A 217 -3.98 -2.69 -37.17
C HIS A 217 -4.20 -1.65 -38.28
N ASN A 218 -5.01 -0.64 -38.01
CA ASN A 218 -5.27 0.45 -38.96
C ASN A 218 -4.05 1.32 -39.29
N ARG A 219 -3.10 1.47 -38.34
CA ARG A 219 -1.82 2.20 -38.58
C ARG A 219 -0.81 1.39 -39.40
N VAL A 220 -0.82 0.08 -39.32
CA VAL A 220 0.07 -0.78 -40.11
C VAL A 220 -0.41 -0.86 -41.55
N TYR A 221 -1.70 -1.04 -41.80
CA TYR A 221 -2.27 -1.14 -43.16
C TYR A 221 -2.33 0.18 -43.90
N SER A 222 -2.41 1.34 -43.23
CA SER A 222 -2.32 2.65 -43.89
C SER A 222 -0.91 3.01 -44.38
N LYS A 223 0.16 2.46 -43.76
CA LYS A 223 1.53 2.67 -44.22
C LYS A 223 1.96 1.81 -45.40
N GLU A 224 1.30 0.68 -45.63
CA GLU A 224 1.60 -0.17 -46.79
C GLU A 224 0.94 0.33 -48.08
N ARG A 225 -0.20 1.05 -47.98
CA ARG A 225 -0.86 1.65 -49.17
C ARG A 225 -0.16 2.88 -49.74
N SER A 226 0.73 3.53 -48.97
CA SER A 226 1.46 4.73 -49.45
C SER A 226 2.82 4.40 -50.09
N LYS A 227 3.14 3.12 -50.30
CA LYS A 227 4.38 2.66 -50.97
C LYS A 227 4.15 2.03 -52.33
N ILE A 228 2.91 2.04 -52.85
CA ILE A 228 2.54 1.53 -54.17
C ILE A 228 1.75 2.61 -54.93
N LEU A 229 2.38 3.74 -55.13
CA LEU A 229 2.05 4.76 -56.16
C LEU A 229 3.31 5.55 -56.49
#